data_3ff7fde34bd77864aa872666b6e90c05
#
_entry.id   3ff7fde34bd77864aa872666b6e90c05
#
_cell.length_a   1.000
_cell.length_b   1.000
_cell.length_c   1.000
_cell.angle_alpha   90.00
_cell.angle_beta   90.00
_cell.angle_gamma   90.00
#
_symmetry.space_group_name_H-M   'P 1'
#
loop_
_entity.id
_entity.type
_entity.pdbx_description
1 polymer ?
#
loop_
_entity_poly.entity_id
_entity_poly.type
_entity_poly.pdbx_seq_one_letter_code
_entity_poly.pdbx_strand_id
1 'polypeptide(L)'
;MSDTPLSDRQIKLLAVVAEGGGDWDARWIDLTTNSRYGPGEGTVLQELEALQRLGLVVRDDSRSGVGGRWKVTANARPHIQ
;
A
#
# COMPACT_ATOMS: atom_id res chain seq x y z
N MET A 1 -20.80 5.38 13.42
CA MET A 1 -19.70 5.44 12.57
C MET A 1 -19.10 4.10 12.30
N SER A 2 -19.04 3.74 11.14
CA SER A 2 -18.58 2.41 10.84
C SER A 2 -17.26 2.48 10.12
N ASP A 3 -16.21 2.43 10.89
CA ASP A 3 -14.93 2.20 10.27
C ASP A 3 -14.85 0.75 9.90
N THR A 4 -14.80 0.47 8.63
CA THR A 4 -14.58 -0.89 8.18
C THR A 4 -13.18 -1.30 8.60
N PRO A 5 -13.03 -2.32 9.43
CA PRO A 5 -11.70 -2.75 9.83
C PRO A 5 -10.93 -3.28 8.63
N LEU A 6 -9.66 -2.97 8.60
CA LEU A 6 -8.79 -3.48 7.55
C LEU A 6 -8.50 -4.95 7.78
N SER A 7 -8.35 -5.69 6.71
CA SER A 7 -7.92 -7.08 6.80
C SER A 7 -6.44 -7.13 7.21
N ASP A 8 -5.99 -8.27 7.71
CA ASP A 8 -4.58 -8.46 8.04
C ASP A 8 -3.71 -8.21 6.82
N ARG A 9 -4.15 -8.65 5.66
CA ARG A 9 -3.42 -8.43 4.41
C ARG A 9 -3.27 -6.95 4.11
N GLN A 10 -4.33 -6.17 4.30
CA GLN A 10 -4.28 -4.73 4.07
C GLN A 10 -3.33 -4.04 5.03
N ILE A 11 -3.34 -4.43 6.29
CA ILE A 11 -2.44 -3.86 7.29
C ILE A 11 -0.99 -4.18 6.93
N LYS A 12 -0.71 -5.41 6.53
CA LYS A 12 0.64 -5.81 6.12
C LYS A 12 1.11 -5.03 4.90
N LEU A 13 0.22 -4.84 3.94
CA LEU A 13 0.54 -4.07 2.75
C LEU A 13 0.83 -2.61 3.09
N LEU A 14 0.03 -2.00 3.97
CA LEU A 14 0.30 -0.65 4.43
C LEU A 14 1.67 -0.54 5.08
N ALA A 15 2.05 -1.52 5.89
CA ALA A 15 3.35 -1.52 6.55
C ALA A 15 4.48 -1.56 5.51
N VAL A 16 4.31 -2.35 4.45
CA VAL A 16 5.30 -2.42 3.37
C VAL A 16 5.42 -1.08 2.66
N VAL A 17 4.29 -0.45 2.34
CA VAL A 17 4.29 0.86 1.68
C VAL A 17 4.97 1.90 2.56
N ALA A 18 4.68 1.89 3.86
CA ALA A 18 5.29 2.81 4.82
C ALA A 18 6.81 2.61 4.88
N GLU A 19 7.24 1.37 4.81
CA GLU A 19 8.65 1.04 4.84
C GLU A 19 9.40 1.62 3.65
N GLY A 20 8.73 1.70 2.50
CA GLY A 20 9.30 2.30 1.31
C GLY A 20 9.46 3.80 1.38
N GLY A 21 8.79 4.47 2.32
CA GLY A 21 8.94 5.90 2.51
C GLY A 21 8.51 6.77 1.34
N GLY A 22 7.64 6.25 0.49
CA GLY A 22 7.16 6.97 -0.68
C GLY A 22 8.03 6.79 -1.92
N ASP A 23 9.06 5.96 -1.86
CA ASP A 23 9.98 5.77 -2.97
C ASP A 23 9.74 4.50 -3.77
N TRP A 24 8.88 3.61 -3.28
CA TRP A 24 8.66 2.32 -3.92
C TRP A 24 7.48 2.38 -4.89
N ASP A 25 7.66 1.77 -6.06
CA ASP A 25 6.56 1.59 -7.01
C ASP A 25 5.78 0.30 -6.68
N ALA A 26 4.68 0.09 -7.42
CA ALA A 26 3.83 -1.07 -7.19
C ALA A 26 4.58 -2.38 -7.38
N ARG A 27 5.49 -2.43 -8.32
CA ARG A 27 6.26 -3.64 -8.60
C ARG A 27 7.16 -4.03 -7.42
N TRP A 28 7.85 -3.04 -6.86
CA TRP A 28 8.72 -3.28 -5.71
C TRP A 28 7.92 -3.66 -4.48
N ILE A 29 6.79 -3.00 -4.28
CA ILE A 29 5.88 -3.33 -3.18
C ILE A 29 5.36 -4.75 -3.34
N ASP A 30 5.00 -5.14 -4.57
CA ASP A 30 4.54 -6.49 -4.87
C ASP A 30 5.60 -7.54 -4.52
N LEU A 31 6.82 -7.33 -4.99
CA LEU A 31 7.91 -8.25 -4.70
C LEU A 31 8.18 -8.38 -3.20
N THR A 32 8.21 -7.25 -2.51
CA THR A 32 8.48 -7.23 -1.07
C THR A 32 7.36 -7.92 -0.29
N THR A 33 6.11 -7.61 -0.63
CA THR A 33 4.96 -8.18 0.06
C THR A 33 4.89 -9.68 -0.15
N ASN A 34 5.08 -10.13 -1.38
CA ASN A 34 5.02 -11.56 -1.68
C ASN A 34 6.17 -12.31 -1.04
N SER A 35 7.33 -11.68 -0.95
CA SER A 35 8.50 -12.30 -0.30
C SER A 35 8.27 -12.50 1.19
N ARG A 36 7.60 -11.56 1.85
CA ARG A 36 7.40 -11.61 3.30
C ARG A 36 6.15 -12.39 3.71
N TYR A 37 5.06 -12.22 2.97
CA TYR A 37 3.74 -12.69 3.40
C TYR A 37 3.08 -13.64 2.42
N GLY A 38 3.71 -13.86 1.27
CA GLY A 38 3.13 -14.70 0.24
C GLY A 38 2.13 -13.97 -0.65
N PRO A 39 1.67 -14.62 -1.72
CA PRO A 39 0.73 -14.00 -2.64
C PRO A 39 -0.65 -13.82 -2.00
N GLY A 40 -1.33 -12.72 -2.37
CA GLY A 40 -2.70 -12.49 -1.96
C GLY A 40 -3.69 -13.04 -2.97
N GLU A 41 -4.97 -12.71 -2.76
CA GLU A 41 -6.04 -13.17 -3.64
C GLU A 41 -6.10 -12.40 -4.96
N GLY A 42 -5.54 -11.20 -4.98
CA GLY A 42 -5.51 -10.37 -6.18
C GLY A 42 -4.12 -9.82 -6.39
N THR A 43 -4.00 -8.90 -7.34
CA THR A 43 -2.72 -8.24 -7.56
C THR A 43 -2.49 -7.20 -6.48
N VAL A 44 -1.22 -6.93 -6.19
CA VAL A 44 -0.88 -5.88 -5.24
C VAL A 44 -1.38 -4.52 -5.74
N LEU A 45 -1.36 -4.30 -7.05
CA LEU A 45 -1.89 -3.06 -7.60
C LEU A 45 -3.37 -2.87 -7.26
N GLN A 46 -4.17 -3.94 -7.36
CA GLN A 46 -5.58 -3.87 -6.98
C GLN A 46 -5.74 -3.56 -5.50
N GLU A 47 -4.91 -4.15 -4.67
CA GLU A 47 -4.94 -3.89 -3.24
C GLU A 47 -4.55 -2.45 -2.92
N LEU A 48 -3.52 -1.92 -3.62
CA LEU A 48 -3.10 -0.54 -3.45
C LEU A 48 -4.20 0.43 -3.88
N GLU A 49 -4.89 0.13 -4.98
CA GLU A 49 -6.00 0.97 -5.44
C GLU A 49 -7.15 0.96 -4.43
N ALA A 50 -7.42 -0.17 -3.81
CA ALA A 50 -8.44 -0.25 -2.77
C ALA A 50 -8.05 0.62 -1.57
N LEU A 51 -6.80 0.55 -1.14
CA LEU A 51 -6.31 1.39 -0.04
C LEU A 51 -6.33 2.87 -0.41
N GLN A 52 -6.08 3.20 -1.67
CA GLN A 52 -6.16 4.57 -2.14
C GLN A 52 -7.59 5.11 -2.03
N ARG A 53 -8.58 4.30 -2.35
CA ARG A 53 -9.98 4.69 -2.23
C ARG A 53 -10.36 4.95 -0.78
N LEU A 54 -9.73 4.24 0.14
CA LEU A 54 -9.95 4.43 1.57
C LEU A 54 -9.18 5.64 2.13
N GLY A 55 -8.36 6.28 1.30
CA GLY A 55 -7.58 7.42 1.74
C GLY A 55 -6.35 7.08 2.55
N LEU A 56 -5.91 5.82 2.50
CA LEU A 56 -4.79 5.35 3.31
C LEU A 56 -3.46 5.41 2.59
N VAL A 57 -3.47 5.38 1.25
CA VAL A 57 -2.27 5.56 0.44
C VAL A 57 -2.57 6.53 -0.69
N VAL A 58 -1.52 7.14 -1.22
CA VAL A 58 -1.63 7.99 -2.41
C VAL A 58 -0.57 7.58 -3.40
N ARG A 59 -0.88 7.80 -4.67
CA ARG A 59 0.04 7.56 -5.75
C ARG A 59 0.70 8.88 -6.14
N ASP A 60 2.02 8.88 -6.18
CA ASP A 60 2.79 10.05 -6.56
C ASP A 60 3.33 9.84 -7.98
N ASP A 61 2.74 10.54 -8.93
CA ASP A 61 3.16 10.48 -10.33
C ASP A 61 4.11 11.61 -10.70
N SER A 62 4.49 12.45 -9.75
CA SER A 62 5.34 13.59 -10.03
C SER A 62 6.77 13.18 -10.41
N ARG A 63 7.18 11.99 -10.02
CA ARG A 63 8.49 11.47 -10.39
C ARG A 63 8.40 10.74 -11.71
N SER A 64 9.47 10.80 -12.48
CA SER A 64 9.55 10.07 -13.73
C SER A 64 9.53 8.58 -13.46
N GLY A 65 8.90 7.84 -14.35
CA GLY A 65 8.82 6.41 -14.22
C GLY A 65 7.41 5.92 -14.47
N VAL A 66 7.31 4.66 -14.87
CA VAL A 66 6.02 4.05 -15.16
C VAL A 66 5.41 3.57 -13.86
N GLY A 67 4.14 3.92 -13.65
CA GLY A 67 3.39 3.41 -12.52
C GLY A 67 3.45 4.24 -11.25
N GLY A 68 4.24 5.31 -11.23
CA GLY A 68 4.31 6.20 -10.06
C GLY A 68 4.92 5.55 -8.82
N ARG A 69 4.87 6.28 -7.74
CA ARG A 69 5.34 5.80 -6.43
C ARG A 69 4.17 5.84 -5.45
N TRP A 70 4.20 4.96 -4.47
CA TRP A 70 3.12 4.87 -3.49
C TRP A 70 3.64 5.24 -2.11
N LYS A 71 2.84 5.99 -1.38
CA LYS A 71 3.16 6.35 0.00
C LYS A 71 1.91 6.32 0.86
N VAL A 72 2.09 6.10 2.16
CA VAL A 72 0.99 6.11 3.12
C VAL A 72 0.62 7.54 3.47
N THR A 73 -0.65 7.74 3.79
CA THR A 73 -1.15 9.03 4.27
C THR A 73 -1.15 9.06 5.79
N ALA A 74 -1.44 10.23 6.36
CA ALA A 74 -1.59 10.34 7.81
C ALA A 74 -2.71 9.42 8.33
N ASN A 75 -3.73 9.17 7.52
CA ASN A 75 -4.85 8.32 7.91
C ASN A 75 -4.43 6.86 8.10
N ALA A 76 -3.31 6.45 7.53
CA ALA A 76 -2.83 5.08 7.66
C ALA A 76 -2.08 4.83 8.96
N ARG A 77 -1.62 5.87 9.63
CA ARG A 77 -0.78 5.71 10.82
C ARG A 77 -1.40 4.86 11.93
N PRO A 78 -2.70 5.03 12.26
CA PRO A 78 -3.27 4.19 13.32
C PRO A 78 -3.26 2.71 13.02
N HIS A 79 -3.14 2.34 11.75
CA HIS A 79 -3.18 0.94 11.32
C HIS A 79 -1.82 0.29 11.27
N ILE A 80 -0.75 1.07 11.30
CA ILE A 80 0.61 0.55 11.09
C ILE A 80 1.56 0.87 12.23
N GLN A 81 1.06 1.45 13.30
CA GLN A 81 1.86 1.68 14.49
C GLN A 81 1.99 0.43 15.34
#